data_b149632c7fce73b5e2419165d20a89c9
#
_entry.id   b149632c7fce73b5e2419165d20a89c9
#
_cell.length_a   1.000
_cell.length_b   1.000
_cell.length_c   1.000
_cell.angle_alpha   90.00
_cell.angle_beta   90.00
_cell.angle_gamma   90.00
#
_symmetry.space_group_name_H-M   'P 1'
#
loop_
_entity.id
_entity.type
_entity.pdbx_description
1 polymer ?
#
loop_
_entity_poly.entity_id
_entity_poly.type
_entity_poly.pdbx_seq_one_letter_code
_entity_poly.pdbx_strand_id
1 'polypeptide(L)'
;MDAKEGDYLVENTVQLLGYYGDDETHALSAWTSTKRDVTDEKRARIPALLKMLAEAGHHTPFEKSSLHFLVTVDVATHIQLLKHRVGVSINAESARYKELRDDKAYVPPDWPHAEQQALLAFMDDAFTRYHQCLDRLIAGGMDRKRAKETARFYLPYSSQVTMDVMFNWRSFHHFLG
;
A
#
# COMPACT_ATOMS: atom_id res chain seq x y z
N MET A 1 5.50 0.61 34.95
CA MET A 1 4.44 1.24 34.13
C MET A 1 4.00 0.14 33.20
N ASP A 2 2.88 -0.48 33.51
CA ASP A 2 2.38 -1.58 32.69
C ASP A 2 1.98 -1.02 31.33
N ALA A 3 2.68 -1.43 30.27
CA ALA A 3 2.28 -1.13 28.89
C ALA A 3 0.84 -1.60 28.74
N LYS A 4 -0.05 -0.73 28.33
CA LYS A 4 -1.42 -1.09 28.02
C LYS A 4 -1.37 -2.06 26.84
N GLU A 5 -1.51 -3.33 27.13
CA GLU A 5 -1.69 -4.39 26.18
C GLU A 5 -2.87 -3.99 25.27
N GLY A 6 -2.63 -3.64 24.01
CA GLY A 6 -3.67 -3.33 23.04
C GLY A 6 -3.54 -2.05 22.21
N ASP A 7 -2.78 -1.06 22.65
CA ASP A 7 -2.73 0.24 21.94
C ASP A 7 -1.80 0.24 20.70
N TYR A 8 -0.92 -0.77 20.55
CA TYR A 8 0.08 -0.83 19.48
C TYR A 8 -0.27 -1.80 18.35
N LEU A 9 -1.15 -2.77 18.60
CA LEU A 9 -1.50 -3.81 17.62
C LEU A 9 -2.52 -3.26 16.61
N VAL A 10 -2.08 -3.01 15.41
CA VAL A 10 -2.97 -2.66 14.31
C VAL A 10 -2.80 -3.71 13.21
N GLU A 11 -3.90 -4.33 12.80
CA GLU A 11 -3.90 -5.24 11.66
C GLU A 11 -3.50 -4.52 10.38
N ASN A 12 -2.83 -5.23 9.48
CA ASN A 12 -2.66 -4.75 8.13
C ASN A 12 -4.02 -4.65 7.46
N THR A 13 -4.32 -3.52 6.82
CA THR A 13 -5.61 -3.27 6.22
C THR A 13 -5.50 -2.87 4.75
N VAL A 14 -6.49 -3.30 3.97
CA VAL A 14 -6.66 -2.91 2.56
C VAL A 14 -8.11 -2.48 2.36
N GLN A 15 -8.30 -1.23 1.95
CA GLN A 15 -9.60 -0.64 1.66
C GLN A 15 -9.66 -0.22 0.20
N LEU A 16 -10.63 -0.72 -0.56
CA LEU A 16 -10.93 -0.18 -1.89
C LEU A 16 -11.62 1.18 -1.73
N LEU A 17 -10.98 2.24 -2.22
CA LEU A 17 -11.54 3.60 -2.21
C LEU A 17 -12.43 3.86 -3.41
N GLY A 18 -12.13 3.24 -4.54
CA GLY A 18 -12.90 3.40 -5.76
C GLY A 18 -12.24 2.70 -6.95
N TYR A 19 -12.93 2.74 -8.06
CA TYR A 19 -12.44 2.19 -9.32
C TYR A 19 -12.99 2.98 -10.51
N TYR A 20 -12.30 2.86 -11.64
CA TYR A 20 -12.74 3.35 -12.93
C TYR A 20 -12.62 2.26 -13.99
N GLY A 21 -13.63 2.18 -14.84
CA GLY A 21 -13.66 1.23 -15.95
C GLY A 21 -14.23 -0.14 -15.57
N ASP A 22 -14.59 -0.86 -16.60
CA ASP A 22 -15.23 -2.16 -16.57
C ASP A 22 -14.88 -2.96 -17.83
N ASP A 23 -15.50 -4.09 -18.02
CA ASP A 23 -15.33 -4.95 -19.20
C ASP A 23 -15.67 -4.22 -20.51
N GLU A 24 -16.69 -3.35 -20.51
CA GLU A 24 -17.05 -2.54 -21.69
C GLU A 24 -15.97 -1.50 -22.00
N THR A 25 -15.36 -0.90 -20.97
CA THR A 25 -14.22 0.02 -21.14
C THR A 25 -13.04 -0.68 -21.80
N HIS A 26 -12.70 -1.89 -21.38
CA HIS A 26 -11.64 -2.69 -21.99
C HIS A 26 -11.97 -3.10 -23.43
N ALA A 27 -13.21 -3.53 -23.70
CA ALA A 27 -13.67 -3.90 -25.02
C ALA A 27 -13.67 -2.70 -25.99
N LEU A 28 -14.13 -1.53 -25.53
CA LEU A 28 -14.08 -0.29 -26.31
C LEU A 28 -12.64 0.12 -26.64
N SER A 29 -11.71 -0.09 -25.73
CA SER A 29 -10.28 0.13 -25.99
C SER A 29 -9.77 -0.79 -27.11
N ALA A 30 -10.11 -2.06 -27.08
CA ALA A 30 -9.75 -3.02 -28.12
C ALA A 30 -10.37 -2.64 -29.49
N TRP A 31 -11.65 -2.27 -29.51
CA TRP A 31 -12.35 -1.87 -30.74
C TRP A 31 -11.91 -0.50 -31.29
N THR A 32 -11.14 0.28 -30.54
CA THR A 32 -10.58 1.54 -31.06
C THR A 32 -9.70 1.31 -32.30
N SER A 33 -9.08 0.14 -32.44
CA SER A 33 -8.29 -0.24 -33.62
C SER A 33 -9.12 -0.60 -34.84
N THR A 34 -10.45 -0.75 -34.69
CA THR A 34 -11.38 -1.08 -35.80
C THR A 34 -12.53 -0.08 -35.86
N LYS A 35 -13.62 -0.37 -35.17
CA LYS A 35 -14.78 0.52 -35.07
C LYS A 35 -15.21 0.62 -33.60
N ARG A 36 -15.00 1.78 -32.99
CA ARG A 36 -15.30 2.05 -31.56
C ARG A 36 -16.80 2.40 -31.42
N ASP A 37 -17.64 1.39 -31.51
CA ASP A 37 -19.08 1.47 -31.23
C ASP A 37 -19.50 0.28 -30.36
N VAL A 38 -20.60 0.41 -29.63
CA VAL A 38 -21.19 -0.65 -28.81
C VAL A 38 -22.59 -0.93 -29.33
N THR A 39 -22.74 -2.01 -30.07
CA THR A 39 -24.03 -2.59 -30.42
C THR A 39 -24.38 -3.71 -29.43
N ASP A 40 -25.67 -4.11 -29.37
CA ASP A 40 -26.07 -5.22 -28.49
C ASP A 40 -25.37 -6.53 -28.85
N GLU A 41 -25.11 -6.76 -30.14
CA GLU A 41 -24.33 -7.91 -30.61
C GLU A 41 -22.90 -7.89 -30.09
N LYS A 42 -22.24 -6.72 -30.15
CA LYS A 42 -20.88 -6.54 -29.62
C LYS A 42 -20.87 -6.69 -28.11
N ARG A 43 -21.85 -6.12 -27.40
CA ARG A 43 -21.95 -6.24 -25.94
C ARG A 43 -22.04 -7.69 -25.51
N ALA A 44 -22.85 -8.52 -26.19
CA ALA A 44 -22.94 -9.94 -25.94
C ALA A 44 -21.61 -10.71 -26.16
N ARG A 45 -20.68 -10.17 -26.96
CA ARG A 45 -19.38 -10.76 -27.29
C ARG A 45 -18.25 -10.30 -26.36
N ILE A 46 -18.46 -9.33 -25.46
CA ILE A 46 -17.41 -8.78 -24.60
C ILE A 46 -16.67 -9.88 -23.84
N PRO A 47 -17.32 -10.82 -23.14
CA PRO A 47 -16.60 -11.84 -22.38
C PRO A 47 -15.66 -12.69 -23.25
N ALA A 48 -16.12 -13.10 -24.41
CA ALA A 48 -15.31 -13.90 -25.36
C ALA A 48 -14.14 -13.08 -25.95
N LEU A 49 -14.36 -11.80 -26.24
CA LEU A 49 -13.29 -10.88 -26.69
C LEU A 49 -12.21 -10.71 -25.63
N LEU A 50 -12.58 -10.39 -24.39
CA LEU A 50 -11.63 -10.17 -23.31
C LEU A 50 -10.83 -11.43 -23.00
N LYS A 51 -11.47 -12.59 -22.99
CA LYS A 51 -10.79 -13.87 -22.84
C LYS A 51 -9.75 -14.08 -23.94
N MET A 52 -10.12 -13.91 -25.20
CA MET A 52 -9.23 -14.06 -26.35
C MET A 52 -8.04 -13.07 -26.25
N LEU A 53 -8.28 -11.80 -25.90
CA LEU A 53 -7.23 -10.81 -25.74
C LEU A 53 -6.24 -11.17 -24.63
N ALA A 54 -6.74 -11.67 -23.50
CA ALA A 54 -5.89 -12.10 -22.40
C ALA A 54 -5.02 -13.31 -22.78
N GLU A 55 -5.62 -14.35 -23.40
CA GLU A 55 -4.94 -15.55 -23.86
C GLU A 55 -3.90 -15.25 -24.95
N ALA A 56 -4.18 -14.29 -25.83
CA ALA A 56 -3.26 -13.88 -26.90
C ALA A 56 -2.18 -12.87 -26.42
N GLY A 57 -2.16 -12.49 -25.17
CA GLY A 57 -1.18 -11.53 -24.63
C GLY A 57 -1.41 -10.07 -25.06
N HIS A 58 -2.61 -9.74 -25.56
CA HIS A 58 -2.98 -8.37 -25.91
C HIS A 58 -3.42 -7.57 -24.69
N HIS A 59 -2.46 -7.17 -23.84
CA HIS A 59 -2.73 -6.60 -22.52
C HIS A 59 -3.12 -5.11 -22.52
N THR A 60 -2.80 -4.34 -23.56
CA THR A 60 -3.03 -2.88 -23.60
C THR A 60 -4.47 -2.46 -23.31
N PRO A 61 -5.54 -3.16 -23.77
CA PRO A 61 -6.91 -2.82 -23.39
C PRO A 61 -7.17 -2.84 -21.88
N PHE A 62 -6.54 -3.77 -21.15
CA PHE A 62 -6.69 -3.91 -19.69
C PHE A 62 -5.96 -2.85 -18.88
N GLU A 63 -5.21 -1.96 -19.51
CA GLU A 63 -4.57 -0.80 -18.87
C GLU A 63 -5.50 0.42 -18.80
N LYS A 64 -6.72 0.31 -19.30
CA LYS A 64 -7.70 1.43 -19.42
C LYS A 64 -8.70 1.49 -18.27
N SER A 65 -8.43 0.81 -17.20
CA SER A 65 -9.17 0.88 -15.93
C SER A 65 -8.21 1.11 -14.77
N SER A 66 -8.74 1.48 -13.62
CA SER A 66 -7.95 1.66 -12.40
C SER A 66 -8.70 1.17 -11.17
N LEU A 67 -7.92 0.70 -10.20
CA LEU A 67 -8.35 0.33 -8.86
C LEU A 67 -7.57 1.16 -7.87
N HIS A 68 -8.24 1.82 -6.94
CA HIS A 68 -7.66 2.75 -5.99
C HIS A 68 -7.87 2.24 -4.56
N PHE A 69 -6.78 2.02 -3.83
CA PHE A 69 -6.78 1.44 -2.49
C PHE A 69 -6.10 2.37 -1.47
N LEU A 70 -6.61 2.34 -0.25
CA LEU A 70 -5.88 2.76 0.93
C LEU A 70 -5.35 1.51 1.63
N VAL A 71 -4.04 1.47 1.84
CA VAL A 71 -3.33 0.30 2.37
C VAL A 71 -2.53 0.72 3.59
N THR A 72 -2.76 0.07 4.74
CA THR A 72 -1.95 0.24 5.94
C THR A 72 -1.23 -1.06 6.22
N VAL A 73 0.09 -1.04 6.16
CA VAL A 73 0.94 -2.23 6.32
C VAL A 73 2.23 -1.87 7.03
N ASP A 74 2.94 -2.89 7.52
CA ASP A 74 4.29 -2.74 8.06
C ASP A 74 5.30 -2.29 6.98
N VAL A 75 6.40 -1.68 7.42
CA VAL A 75 7.44 -1.14 6.52
C VAL A 75 8.07 -2.24 5.66
N ALA A 76 8.23 -3.47 6.16
CA ALA A 76 8.78 -4.56 5.35
C ALA A 76 7.86 -4.91 4.17
N THR A 77 6.56 -5.05 4.41
CA THR A 77 5.54 -5.26 3.37
C THR A 77 5.47 -4.05 2.41
N HIS A 78 5.52 -2.82 2.93
CA HIS A 78 5.57 -1.62 2.10
C HIS A 78 6.75 -1.63 1.12
N ILE A 79 7.96 -1.99 1.58
CA ILE A 79 9.16 -2.08 0.72
C ILE A 79 8.96 -3.12 -0.39
N GLN A 80 8.30 -4.25 -0.12
CA GLN A 80 8.00 -5.26 -1.13
C GLN A 80 6.97 -4.73 -2.16
N LEU A 81 5.92 -4.05 -1.70
CA LEU A 81 4.91 -3.47 -2.59
C LEU A 81 5.52 -2.45 -3.56
N LEU A 82 6.50 -1.67 -3.13
CA LEU A 82 7.22 -0.70 -3.98
C LEU A 82 7.98 -1.33 -5.17
N LYS A 83 8.14 -2.65 -5.22
CA LYS A 83 8.75 -3.37 -6.36
C LYS A 83 7.78 -3.48 -7.55
N HIS A 84 6.48 -3.39 -7.31
CA HIS A 84 5.46 -3.37 -8.36
C HIS A 84 5.35 -1.95 -8.92
N ARG A 85 6.03 -1.68 -10.04
CA ARG A 85 6.24 -0.31 -10.56
C ARG A 85 5.53 -0.01 -11.87
N VAL A 86 5.15 -1.05 -12.62
CA VAL A 86 4.52 -0.88 -13.93
C VAL A 86 3.01 -0.76 -13.74
N GLY A 87 2.43 0.37 -14.16
CA GLY A 87 0.99 0.64 -14.04
C GLY A 87 0.50 0.76 -12.59
N VAL A 88 1.39 1.10 -11.67
CA VAL A 88 1.13 1.31 -10.24
C VAL A 88 1.58 2.70 -9.83
N SER A 89 0.75 3.40 -9.07
CA SER A 89 1.08 4.68 -8.45
C SER A 89 0.93 4.54 -6.94
N ILE A 90 1.95 4.97 -6.18
CA ILE A 90 1.98 4.85 -4.72
C ILE A 90 2.35 6.20 -4.12
N ASN A 91 1.54 6.66 -3.16
CA ASN A 91 1.85 7.80 -2.30
C ASN A 91 1.72 7.35 -0.84
N ALA A 92 2.81 7.35 -0.10
CA ALA A 92 2.86 6.82 1.26
C ALA A 92 3.08 7.93 2.29
N GLU A 93 2.61 7.70 3.52
CA GLU A 93 3.00 8.49 4.67
C GLU A 93 4.52 8.60 4.77
N SER A 94 4.99 9.77 5.15
CA SER A 94 6.41 10.02 5.30
C SER A 94 6.73 10.54 6.70
N ALA A 95 7.56 9.81 7.42
CA ALA A 95 8.12 10.25 8.70
C ALA A 95 8.98 11.53 8.60
N ARG A 96 9.24 12.03 7.39
CA ARG A 96 9.86 13.35 7.18
C ARG A 96 8.89 14.50 7.40
N TYR A 97 7.62 14.30 7.04
CA TYR A 97 6.59 15.35 7.12
C TYR A 97 5.69 15.18 8.33
N LYS A 98 5.31 13.95 8.64
CA LYS A 98 4.45 13.60 9.77
C LYS A 98 5.32 13.05 10.91
N GLU A 99 5.11 13.52 12.12
CA GLU A 99 5.58 12.86 13.33
C GLU A 99 4.71 11.62 13.56
N LEU A 100 5.33 10.46 13.74
CA LEU A 100 4.61 9.23 14.04
C LEU A 100 4.24 9.26 15.53
N ARG A 101 3.02 9.72 15.82
CA ARG A 101 2.50 9.86 17.19
C ARG A 101 1.70 8.65 17.65
N ASP A 102 1.21 7.88 16.70
CA ASP A 102 0.27 6.79 16.97
C ASP A 102 0.97 5.45 17.23
N ASP A 103 2.31 5.43 17.22
CA ASP A 103 3.17 4.28 17.55
C ASP A 103 2.61 2.91 17.09
N LYS A 104 2.15 2.84 15.83
CA LYS A 104 1.48 1.66 15.29
C LYS A 104 2.47 0.60 14.86
N ALA A 105 2.25 -0.63 15.29
CA ALA A 105 3.07 -1.79 14.97
C ALA A 105 2.23 -2.97 14.47
N TYR A 106 2.78 -3.70 13.51
CA TYR A 106 2.25 -4.99 13.09
C TYR A 106 2.99 -6.12 13.78
N VAL A 107 2.25 -7.05 14.36
CA VAL A 107 2.79 -8.30 14.95
C VAL A 107 2.15 -9.47 14.20
N PRO A 108 2.95 -10.37 13.58
CA PRO A 108 2.39 -11.51 12.87
C PRO A 108 1.54 -12.39 13.80
N PRO A 109 0.28 -12.67 13.45
CA PRO A 109 -0.64 -13.42 14.31
C PRO A 109 -0.30 -14.92 14.41
N ASP A 110 0.50 -15.43 13.47
CA ASP A 110 0.97 -16.82 13.42
C ASP A 110 2.25 -17.09 14.20
N TRP A 111 2.85 -16.04 14.80
CA TRP A 111 4.02 -16.21 15.64
C TRP A 111 3.64 -16.83 17.01
N PRO A 112 4.56 -17.60 17.64
CA PRO A 112 4.39 -18.02 19.02
C PRO A 112 4.21 -16.81 19.97
N HIS A 113 3.33 -16.93 20.95
CA HIS A 113 2.99 -15.84 21.86
C HIS A 113 4.23 -15.18 22.51
N ALA A 114 5.23 -15.96 22.89
CA ALA A 114 6.47 -15.43 23.48
C ALA A 114 7.22 -14.49 22.50
N GLU A 115 7.26 -14.83 21.23
CA GLU A 115 7.89 -14.00 20.20
C GLU A 115 7.07 -12.74 19.88
N GLN A 116 5.73 -12.84 19.92
CA GLN A 116 4.86 -11.66 19.78
C GLN A 116 5.13 -10.67 20.92
N GLN A 117 5.21 -11.15 22.18
CA GLN A 117 5.51 -10.31 23.33
C GLN A 117 6.91 -9.70 23.27
N ALA A 118 7.90 -10.46 22.82
CA ALA A 118 9.26 -9.96 22.63
C ALA A 118 9.33 -8.85 21.56
N LEU A 119 8.60 -9.01 20.46
CA LEU A 119 8.50 -7.98 19.42
C LEU A 119 7.80 -6.73 19.95
N LEU A 120 6.70 -6.87 20.68
CA LEU A 120 5.98 -5.74 21.29
C LEU A 120 6.88 -4.96 22.25
N ALA A 121 7.62 -5.62 23.12
CA ALA A 121 8.54 -4.96 24.03
C ALA A 121 9.67 -4.21 23.29
N PHE A 122 10.17 -4.80 22.19
CA PHE A 122 11.14 -4.14 21.33
C PHE A 122 10.55 -2.91 20.62
N MET A 123 9.31 -2.97 20.16
CA MET A 123 8.62 -1.85 19.53
C MET A 123 8.41 -0.68 20.49
N ASP A 124 8.00 -0.96 21.74
CA ASP A 124 7.83 0.04 22.79
C ASP A 124 9.15 0.79 23.09
N ASP A 125 10.25 0.05 23.25
CA ASP A 125 11.59 0.66 23.43
C ASP A 125 11.99 1.50 22.21
N ALA A 126 11.73 1.00 20.99
CA ALA A 126 12.08 1.69 19.75
C ALA A 126 11.30 2.99 19.59
N PHE A 127 9.99 3.01 19.83
CA PHE A 127 9.17 4.23 19.79
C PHE A 127 9.56 5.21 20.88
N THR A 128 9.82 4.73 22.10
CA THR A 128 10.35 5.57 23.18
C THR A 128 11.65 6.25 22.79
N ARG A 129 12.60 5.54 22.16
CA ARG A 129 13.86 6.10 21.68
C ARG A 129 13.65 7.09 20.54
N TYR A 130 12.72 6.81 19.62
CA TYR A 130 12.36 7.72 18.55
C TYR A 130 11.89 9.08 19.09
N HIS A 131 10.93 9.09 20.02
CA HIS A 131 10.40 10.32 20.60
C HIS A 131 11.47 11.07 21.41
N GLN A 132 12.22 10.37 22.27
CA GLN A 132 13.31 10.97 23.03
C GLN A 132 14.42 11.54 22.15
N CYS A 133 14.75 10.85 21.04
CA CYS A 133 15.73 11.37 20.08
C CYS A 133 15.23 12.64 19.41
N LEU A 134 13.97 12.64 18.95
CA LEU A 134 13.32 13.79 18.33
C LEU A 134 13.38 15.01 19.26
N ASP A 135 12.99 14.85 20.53
CA ASP A 135 12.98 15.91 21.53
C ASP A 135 14.39 16.46 21.80
N ARG A 136 15.39 15.58 21.97
CA ARG A 136 16.77 15.97 22.20
C ARG A 136 17.36 16.75 21.00
N LEU A 137 17.06 16.31 19.77
CA LEU A 137 17.55 16.99 18.56
C LEU A 137 16.95 18.40 18.44
N ILE A 138 15.65 18.54 18.71
CA ILE A 138 14.97 19.86 18.70
C ILE A 138 15.50 20.74 19.82
N ALA A 139 15.64 20.23 21.03
CA ALA A 139 16.21 20.96 22.18
C ALA A 139 17.65 21.41 21.91
N GLY A 140 18.41 20.62 21.15
CA GLY A 140 19.78 20.95 20.70
C GLY A 140 19.84 21.96 19.54
N GLY A 141 18.70 22.54 19.11
CA GLY A 141 18.61 23.56 18.07
C GLY A 141 18.51 23.03 16.64
N MET A 142 18.31 21.71 16.45
CA MET A 142 18.07 21.17 15.11
C MET A 142 16.69 21.58 14.60
N ASP A 143 16.60 21.95 13.32
CA ASP A 143 15.31 22.20 12.67
C ASP A 143 14.37 20.99 12.84
N ARG A 144 13.08 21.26 13.19
CA ARG A 144 12.11 20.21 13.50
C ARG A 144 11.90 19.22 12.33
N LYS A 145 11.92 19.70 11.09
CA LYS A 145 11.77 18.84 9.91
C LYS A 145 12.98 17.90 9.79
N ARG A 146 14.18 18.43 9.97
CA ARG A 146 15.42 17.64 9.93
C ARG A 146 15.50 16.66 11.10
N ALA A 147 15.08 17.06 12.30
CA ALA A 147 15.02 16.19 13.46
C ALA A 147 14.10 14.99 13.21
N LYS A 148 12.89 15.19 12.67
CA LYS A 148 11.98 14.10 12.27
C LYS A 148 12.61 13.19 11.22
N GLU A 149 13.27 13.76 10.21
CA GLU A 149 13.90 13.00 9.14
C GLU A 149 15.00 12.06 9.65
N THR A 150 15.71 12.42 10.71
CA THR A 150 16.79 11.61 11.30
C THR A 150 16.31 10.69 12.42
N ALA A 151 15.42 11.15 13.29
CA ALA A 151 14.91 10.32 14.40
C ALA A 151 14.26 9.02 13.94
N ARG A 152 13.64 9.01 12.73
CA ARG A 152 13.01 7.81 12.12
C ARG A 152 13.94 6.60 11.98
N PHE A 153 15.26 6.75 12.12
CA PHE A 153 16.19 5.62 12.11
C PHE A 153 16.01 4.67 13.30
N TYR A 154 15.30 5.10 14.35
CA TYR A 154 14.90 4.23 15.45
C TYR A 154 13.65 3.38 15.15
N LEU A 155 12.92 3.68 14.06
CA LEU A 155 11.68 2.97 13.73
C LEU A 155 11.99 1.63 13.04
N PRO A 156 11.56 0.49 13.60
CA PRO A 156 11.79 -0.82 13.01
C PRO A 156 10.83 -1.14 11.87
N TYR A 157 11.08 -2.23 11.16
CA TYR A 157 10.30 -2.67 10.00
C TYR A 157 8.85 -3.06 10.33
N SER A 158 8.56 -3.42 11.57
CA SER A 158 7.21 -3.67 12.06
C SER A 158 6.37 -2.40 12.30
N SER A 159 6.98 -1.20 12.25
CA SER A 159 6.22 0.06 12.24
C SER A 159 5.30 0.11 11.03
N GLN A 160 4.06 0.56 11.24
CA GLN A 160 3.10 0.66 10.14
C GLN A 160 3.15 2.00 9.41
N VAL A 161 2.88 1.93 8.13
CA VAL A 161 2.70 3.08 7.24
C VAL A 161 1.40 2.93 6.45
N THR A 162 0.72 4.05 6.23
CA THR A 162 -0.46 4.10 5.35
C THR A 162 -0.04 4.65 4.00
N MET A 163 -0.54 4.03 2.95
CA MET A 163 -0.28 4.45 1.58
C MET A 163 -1.55 4.42 0.73
N ASP A 164 -1.58 5.35 -0.18
CA ASP A 164 -2.54 5.45 -1.26
C ASP A 164 -1.95 4.75 -2.48
N VAL A 165 -2.63 3.73 -3.01
CA VAL A 165 -2.11 2.88 -4.08
C VAL A 165 -3.13 2.76 -5.20
N MET A 166 -2.71 3.05 -6.42
CA MET A 166 -3.55 2.86 -7.61
C MET A 166 -2.88 1.90 -8.58
N PHE A 167 -3.65 0.92 -9.05
CA PHE A 167 -3.26 -0.01 -10.10
C PHE A 167 -4.12 0.21 -11.35
N ASN A 168 -3.58 -0.02 -12.54
CA ASN A 168 -4.42 -0.42 -13.65
C ASN A 168 -4.77 -1.92 -13.53
N TRP A 169 -5.82 -2.39 -14.23
CA TRP A 169 -6.29 -3.78 -14.10
C TRP A 169 -5.23 -4.81 -14.49
N ARG A 170 -4.48 -4.57 -15.56
CA ARG A 170 -3.39 -5.46 -15.97
C ARG A 170 -2.36 -5.67 -14.86
N SER A 171 -1.91 -4.57 -14.23
CA SER A 171 -0.92 -4.61 -13.17
C SER A 171 -1.46 -5.21 -11.88
N PHE A 172 -2.74 -4.99 -11.57
CA PHE A 172 -3.42 -5.61 -10.44
C PHE A 172 -3.54 -7.13 -10.62
N HIS A 173 -3.94 -7.58 -11.81
CA HIS A 173 -4.00 -9.01 -12.12
C HIS A 173 -2.62 -9.67 -11.97
N HIS A 174 -1.57 -9.03 -12.48
CA HIS A 174 -0.20 -9.52 -12.32
C HIS A 174 0.28 -9.53 -10.87
N PHE A 175 -0.20 -8.61 -10.05
CA PHE A 175 0.10 -8.56 -8.61
C PHE A 175 -0.52 -9.73 -7.84
N LEU A 176 -1.67 -10.21 -8.27
CA LEU A 176 -2.37 -11.33 -7.64
C LEU A 176 -1.78 -12.72 -7.97
N GLY A 177 -0.87 -12.83 -8.95
CA GLY A 177 -0.22 -14.08 -9.37
C GLY A 177 -0.47 -14.40 -10.80
#